data_eb7781e61a612aac77ad59ee3c4e142a
#
_entry.id   eb7781e61a612aac77ad59ee3c4e142a
#
_cell.length_a   1.000
_cell.length_b   1.000
_cell.length_c   1.000
_cell.angle_alpha   90.00
_cell.angle_beta   90.00
_cell.angle_gamma   90.00
#
_symmetry.space_group_name_H-M   'P 1'
#
loop_
_entity.id
_entity.type
_entity.pdbx_description
1 polymer ?
#
loop_
_entity_poly.entity_id
_entity_poly.type
_entity_poly.pdbx_seq_one_letter_code
_entity_poly.pdbx_strand_id
1 'polypeptide(L)'
;MKKIMTLLTVILFLSCTHKEIKIPTLNIDGLNEIQNNSQVWIFFEVKNGDTLANLNRKNTISTTHWIYNIDKRLPLKTFINQISNLKQKHANGIHSKEGMHNYFSYSDTISKKLSFFEFDATVFKTDSTLSKHFIKNNSELYKNFNNINITFNPNNTWINDAKMENGEFKNTLEEFIEFSSEGKQTMLHLNFNQNLLYQDYLEY
;
A
#
# COMPACT_ATOMS: atom_id res chain seq x y z
N MET A 1 -36.18 -41.54 8.12
CA MET A 1 -35.01 -41.09 8.88
C MET A 1 -33.71 -41.05 8.07
N LYS A 2 -33.30 -42.13 7.31
CA LYS A 2 -32.08 -42.13 6.48
C LYS A 2 -32.02 -41.01 5.45
N LYS A 3 -33.09 -40.67 4.73
CA LYS A 3 -33.14 -39.61 3.71
C LYS A 3 -33.00 -38.19 4.30
N ILE A 4 -33.51 -37.93 5.49
CA ILE A 4 -33.37 -36.66 6.21
C ILE A 4 -31.92 -36.46 6.69
N MET A 5 -31.28 -37.51 7.17
CA MET A 5 -29.89 -37.48 7.61
C MET A 5 -28.93 -37.20 6.45
N THR A 6 -29.20 -37.78 5.24
CA THR A 6 -28.41 -37.52 4.02
C THR A 6 -28.55 -36.05 3.56
N LEU A 7 -29.78 -35.48 3.63
CA LEU A 7 -30.03 -34.10 3.26
C LEU A 7 -29.32 -33.12 4.23
N LEU A 8 -29.31 -33.42 5.54
CA LEU A 8 -28.61 -32.60 6.54
C LEU A 8 -27.08 -32.59 6.33
N THR A 9 -26.51 -33.72 5.92
CA THR A 9 -25.07 -33.84 5.62
C THR A 9 -24.67 -33.01 4.39
N VAL A 10 -25.51 -32.97 3.35
CA VAL A 10 -25.24 -32.17 2.12
C VAL A 10 -25.26 -30.68 2.42
N ILE A 11 -26.12 -30.18 3.32
CA ILE A 11 -26.21 -28.77 3.69
C ILE A 11 -24.95 -28.31 4.44
N LEU A 12 -24.28 -29.18 5.20
CA LEU A 12 -23.05 -28.85 5.92
C LEU A 12 -21.84 -28.60 5.00
N PHE A 13 -21.85 -29.12 3.77
CA PHE A 13 -20.76 -28.88 2.81
C PHE A 13 -20.89 -27.59 2.01
N LEU A 14 -22.03 -26.88 2.07
CA LEU A 14 -22.27 -25.64 1.33
C LEU A 14 -21.88 -24.37 2.10
N SER A 15 -21.34 -24.47 3.32
CA SER A 15 -21.17 -23.33 4.24
C SER A 15 -19.79 -22.68 4.25
N CYS A 16 -18.83 -23.10 3.42
CA CYS A 16 -17.51 -22.49 3.39
C CYS A 16 -17.34 -21.55 2.18
N THR A 17 -17.78 -20.30 2.29
CA THR A 17 -17.30 -19.23 1.41
C THR A 17 -15.90 -18.82 1.83
N HIS A 18 -14.87 -19.43 1.26
CA HIS A 18 -13.50 -18.95 1.42
C HIS A 18 -13.36 -17.59 0.73
N LYS A 19 -13.05 -16.55 1.50
CA LYS A 19 -12.63 -15.27 0.91
C LYS A 19 -11.20 -15.46 0.41
N GLU A 20 -11.03 -15.43 -0.90
CA GLU A 20 -9.72 -15.45 -1.54
C GLU A 20 -9.10 -14.04 -1.51
N ILE A 21 -7.80 -13.95 -1.26
CA ILE A 21 -7.01 -12.73 -1.40
C ILE A 21 -5.91 -12.95 -2.43
N LYS A 22 -5.73 -12.00 -3.34
CA LYS A 22 -4.65 -11.99 -4.33
C LYS A 22 -3.58 -11.01 -3.87
N ILE A 23 -2.49 -11.54 -3.32
CA ILE A 23 -1.37 -10.73 -2.82
C ILE A 23 -0.60 -10.12 -4.01
N PRO A 24 -0.10 -8.87 -3.89
CA PRO A 24 0.79 -8.26 -4.89
C PRO A 24 2.03 -9.12 -5.16
N THR A 25 2.59 -8.97 -6.35
CA THR A 25 3.79 -9.69 -6.79
C THR A 25 4.89 -8.68 -7.09
N LEU A 26 6.04 -8.78 -6.45
CA LEU A 26 7.17 -7.87 -6.66
C LEU A 26 8.45 -8.64 -6.97
N ASN A 27 9.36 -7.99 -7.70
CA ASN A 27 10.68 -8.53 -8.03
C ASN A 27 11.76 -7.87 -7.16
N ILE A 28 11.55 -7.89 -5.84
CA ILE A 28 12.48 -7.35 -4.85
C ILE A 28 12.67 -8.38 -3.74
N ASP A 29 13.88 -8.46 -3.21
CA ASP A 29 14.17 -9.27 -2.02
C ASP A 29 13.73 -8.52 -0.76
N GLY A 30 13.11 -9.23 0.17
CA GLY A 30 12.58 -8.67 1.40
C GLY A 30 12.68 -9.63 2.58
N LEU A 31 12.13 -9.21 3.72
CA LEU A 31 12.06 -10.08 4.89
C LEU A 31 11.14 -11.26 4.58
N ASN A 32 11.64 -12.49 4.82
CA ASN A 32 10.87 -13.70 4.57
C ASN A 32 10.14 -14.23 5.83
N GLU A 33 10.44 -13.70 6.99
CA GLU A 33 9.84 -14.11 8.24
C GLU A 33 9.74 -12.92 9.22
N ILE A 34 8.60 -12.80 9.87
CA ILE A 34 8.36 -11.83 10.95
C ILE A 34 7.80 -12.60 12.13
N GLN A 35 8.56 -12.65 13.22
CA GLN A 35 8.12 -13.28 14.47
C GLN A 35 7.14 -12.35 15.22
N ASN A 36 6.35 -12.91 16.14
CA ASN A 36 5.43 -12.16 16.99
C ASN A 36 4.53 -11.19 16.17
N ASN A 37 3.77 -11.72 15.21
CA ASN A 37 2.94 -10.92 14.33
C ASN A 37 1.44 -11.20 14.46
N SER A 38 0.64 -10.23 14.03
CA SER A 38 -0.80 -10.34 13.81
C SER A 38 -1.14 -9.96 12.37
N GLN A 39 -2.16 -10.62 11.82
CA GLN A 39 -2.55 -10.45 10.43
C GLN A 39 -3.73 -9.47 10.30
N VAL A 40 -3.57 -8.48 9.43
CA VAL A 40 -4.64 -7.59 8.96
C VAL A 40 -4.95 -7.97 7.52
N TRP A 41 -6.21 -8.27 7.22
CA TRP A 41 -6.65 -8.69 5.89
C TRP A 41 -7.55 -7.63 5.28
N ILE A 42 -7.29 -7.23 4.04
CA ILE A 42 -8.12 -6.32 3.26
C ILE A 42 -8.50 -7.00 1.96
N PHE A 43 -9.71 -7.56 1.94
CA PHE A 43 -10.23 -8.32 0.82
C PHE A 43 -10.87 -7.42 -0.24
N PHE A 44 -10.73 -7.81 -1.50
CA PHE A 44 -11.49 -7.26 -2.60
C PHE A 44 -12.93 -7.80 -2.57
N GLU A 45 -13.89 -6.89 -2.63
CA GLU A 45 -15.31 -7.21 -2.69
C GLU A 45 -15.98 -6.31 -3.74
N VAL A 46 -16.93 -6.88 -4.50
CA VAL A 46 -17.79 -6.10 -5.41
C VAL A 46 -19.21 -6.12 -4.85
N LYS A 47 -19.78 -4.95 -4.65
CA LYS A 47 -21.17 -4.80 -4.19
C LYS A 47 -21.86 -3.72 -5.00
N ASN A 48 -22.99 -4.06 -5.60
CA ASN A 48 -23.77 -3.16 -6.47
C ASN A 48 -22.96 -2.54 -7.62
N GLY A 49 -21.94 -3.23 -8.12
CA GLY A 49 -21.05 -2.72 -9.17
C GLY A 49 -19.84 -1.91 -8.65
N ASP A 50 -19.82 -1.56 -7.38
CA ASP A 50 -18.71 -0.82 -6.77
C ASP A 50 -17.66 -1.75 -6.16
N THR A 51 -16.38 -1.36 -6.29
CA THR A 51 -15.27 -2.03 -5.62
C THR A 51 -15.11 -1.52 -4.19
N LEU A 52 -15.12 -2.43 -3.24
CA LEU A 52 -15.00 -2.17 -1.81
C LEU A 52 -13.81 -2.92 -1.21
N ALA A 53 -13.18 -2.29 -0.23
CA ALA A 53 -12.16 -2.90 0.61
C ALA A 53 -12.79 -3.44 1.90
N ASN A 54 -12.84 -4.76 2.03
CA ASN A 54 -13.42 -5.42 3.20
C ASN A 54 -12.32 -5.74 4.22
N LEU A 55 -12.25 -4.92 5.27
CA LEU A 55 -11.25 -5.02 6.34
C LEU A 55 -11.61 -6.11 7.36
N ASN A 56 -10.69 -7.03 7.61
CA ASN A 56 -10.76 -7.97 8.71
C ASN A 56 -9.48 -7.90 9.57
N ARG A 57 -9.65 -7.49 10.82
CA ARG A 57 -8.58 -7.39 11.84
C ARG A 57 -8.98 -8.01 13.17
N LYS A 58 -9.88 -8.98 13.17
CA LYS A 58 -10.48 -9.54 14.40
C LYS A 58 -9.45 -10.13 15.36
N ASN A 59 -8.31 -10.59 14.84
CA ASN A 59 -7.26 -11.27 15.61
C ASN A 59 -6.00 -10.41 15.76
N THR A 60 -6.07 -9.09 15.60
CA THR A 60 -4.90 -8.22 15.80
C THR A 60 -4.66 -7.97 17.28
N ILE A 61 -3.40 -8.08 17.69
CA ILE A 61 -2.90 -7.82 19.05
C ILE A 61 -2.00 -6.59 18.98
N SER A 62 -2.23 -5.59 19.82
CA SER A 62 -1.51 -4.29 19.77
C SER A 62 -0.02 -4.39 20.13
N THR A 63 0.39 -5.46 20.81
CA THR A 63 1.78 -5.70 21.22
C THR A 63 2.55 -6.61 20.27
N THR A 64 2.09 -6.75 19.02
CA THR A 64 2.73 -7.56 17.98
C THR A 64 3.00 -6.70 16.74
N HIS A 65 3.89 -7.13 15.87
CA HIS A 65 3.99 -6.57 14.51
C HIS A 65 2.70 -6.81 13.74
N TRP A 66 2.27 -5.84 12.91
CA TRP A 66 1.10 -6.02 12.07
C TRP A 66 1.49 -6.23 10.61
N ILE A 67 1.03 -7.35 10.04
CA ILE A 67 1.22 -7.69 8.62
C ILE A 67 -0.08 -7.40 7.88
N TYR A 68 -0.02 -6.50 6.92
CA TYR A 68 -1.15 -6.10 6.08
C TYR A 68 -1.16 -6.91 4.78
N ASN A 69 -2.11 -7.82 4.69
CA ASN A 69 -2.39 -8.60 3.50
C ASN A 69 -3.51 -7.90 2.72
N ILE A 70 -3.15 -7.25 1.63
CA ILE A 70 -4.07 -6.41 0.86
C ILE A 70 -4.24 -7.01 -0.53
N ASP A 71 -5.48 -7.14 -0.97
CA ASP A 71 -5.75 -7.65 -2.32
C ASP A 71 -5.25 -6.66 -3.38
N LYS A 72 -4.41 -7.15 -4.28
CA LYS A 72 -3.74 -6.36 -5.31
C LYS A 72 -4.66 -5.62 -6.28
N ARG A 73 -5.93 -6.05 -6.39
CA ARG A 73 -6.95 -5.46 -7.27
C ARG A 73 -7.64 -4.24 -6.67
N LEU A 74 -7.36 -3.88 -5.42
CA LEU A 74 -7.98 -2.75 -4.75
C LEU A 74 -7.39 -1.43 -5.23
N PRO A 75 -8.21 -0.46 -5.67
CA PRO A 75 -7.77 0.92 -5.86
C PRO A 75 -7.39 1.57 -4.54
N LEU A 76 -6.33 2.41 -4.52
CA LEU A 76 -5.83 3.08 -3.32
C LEU A 76 -6.93 3.80 -2.53
N LYS A 77 -7.84 4.51 -3.21
CA LYS A 77 -8.95 5.24 -2.58
C LYS A 77 -9.83 4.39 -1.67
N THR A 78 -9.88 3.06 -1.89
CA THR A 78 -10.77 2.16 -1.15
C THR A 78 -10.23 1.75 0.22
N PHE A 79 -8.91 1.83 0.43
CA PHE A 79 -8.30 1.27 1.64
C PHE A 79 -7.23 2.15 2.30
N ILE A 80 -6.61 3.12 1.58
CA ILE A 80 -5.45 3.86 2.11
C ILE A 80 -5.77 4.61 3.42
N ASN A 81 -6.95 5.20 3.52
CA ASN A 81 -7.41 5.86 4.75
C ASN A 81 -7.57 4.87 5.92
N GLN A 82 -7.99 3.63 5.63
CA GLN A 82 -8.12 2.59 6.64
C GLN A 82 -6.75 2.20 7.20
N ILE A 83 -5.75 2.04 6.31
CA ILE A 83 -4.36 1.74 6.71
C ILE A 83 -3.77 2.87 7.54
N SER A 84 -3.91 4.11 7.09
CA SER A 84 -3.42 5.28 7.82
C SER A 84 -3.98 5.34 9.25
N ASN A 85 -5.29 5.14 9.39
CA ASN A 85 -5.95 5.10 10.69
C ASN A 85 -5.51 3.92 11.57
N LEU A 86 -5.31 2.74 10.96
CA LEU A 86 -4.87 1.55 11.68
C LEU A 86 -3.43 1.70 12.18
N LYS A 87 -2.54 2.20 11.32
CA LYS A 87 -1.15 2.50 11.68
C LYS A 87 -1.08 3.49 12.86
N GLN A 88 -1.86 4.57 12.81
CA GLN A 88 -1.94 5.53 13.91
C GLN A 88 -2.46 4.91 15.21
N LYS A 89 -3.48 4.05 15.13
CA LYS A 89 -4.00 3.30 16.29
C LYS A 89 -2.98 2.33 16.85
N HIS A 90 -2.20 1.66 16.00
CA HIS A 90 -1.15 0.74 16.41
C HIS A 90 -0.03 1.48 17.15
N ALA A 91 0.39 2.63 16.66
CA ALA A 91 1.43 3.46 17.27
C ALA A 91 0.99 4.10 18.61
N ASN A 92 -0.26 4.57 18.69
CA ASN A 92 -0.76 5.38 19.81
C ASN A 92 -1.70 4.62 20.75
N GLY A 93 -1.85 3.30 20.61
CA GLY A 93 -2.72 2.48 21.46
C GLY A 93 -2.23 2.45 22.91
N ILE A 94 -3.16 2.44 23.88
CA ILE A 94 -2.84 2.36 25.34
C ILE A 94 -1.96 1.15 25.68
N HIS A 95 -2.03 0.09 24.87
CA HIS A 95 -1.26 -1.14 25.02
C HIS A 95 -0.25 -1.34 23.88
N SER A 96 0.10 -0.25 23.13
CA SER A 96 1.16 -0.34 22.13
C SER A 96 2.49 -0.65 22.81
N LYS A 97 3.29 -1.49 22.16
CA LYS A 97 4.62 -1.86 22.62
C LYS A 97 5.64 -1.20 21.70
N GLU A 98 6.63 -0.53 22.28
CA GLU A 98 7.75 0.04 21.52
C GLU A 98 8.48 -1.07 20.71
N GLY A 99 8.91 -0.74 19.51
CA GLY A 99 9.58 -1.67 18.60
C GLY A 99 8.64 -2.61 17.84
N MET A 100 7.32 -2.36 17.86
CA MET A 100 6.37 -3.08 17.00
C MET A 100 6.13 -2.29 15.73
N HIS A 101 6.23 -2.96 14.58
CA HIS A 101 6.23 -2.36 13.24
C HIS A 101 5.06 -2.84 12.38
N ASN A 102 4.79 -2.10 11.30
CA ASN A 102 3.77 -2.42 10.31
C ASN A 102 4.43 -2.80 8.99
N TYR A 103 3.98 -3.91 8.40
CA TYR A 103 4.54 -4.48 7.18
C TYR A 103 3.47 -4.69 6.13
N PHE A 104 3.80 -4.42 4.87
CA PHE A 104 3.04 -4.91 3.73
C PHE A 104 3.57 -6.28 3.30
N SER A 105 2.66 -7.20 2.97
CA SER A 105 3.00 -8.50 2.41
C SER A 105 2.94 -8.48 0.88
N TYR A 106 3.84 -9.23 0.25
CA TYR A 106 3.88 -9.45 -1.20
C TYR A 106 4.46 -10.83 -1.52
N SER A 107 4.20 -11.32 -2.72
CA SER A 107 4.82 -12.52 -3.27
C SER A 107 6.10 -12.11 -3.98
N ASP A 108 7.24 -12.50 -3.45
CA ASP A 108 8.54 -12.26 -4.06
C ASP A 108 8.77 -13.24 -5.23
N THR A 109 9.04 -12.71 -6.42
CA THR A 109 9.30 -13.53 -7.61
C THR A 109 10.69 -14.14 -7.65
N ILE A 110 11.64 -13.60 -6.87
CA ILE A 110 13.03 -14.09 -6.76
C ILE A 110 13.05 -15.32 -5.86
N SER A 111 12.67 -15.15 -4.59
CA SER A 111 12.70 -16.22 -3.59
C SER A 111 11.54 -17.21 -3.71
N LYS A 112 10.47 -16.89 -4.47
CA LYS A 112 9.22 -17.65 -4.55
C LYS A 112 8.51 -17.82 -3.20
N LYS A 113 8.69 -16.86 -2.29
CA LYS A 113 8.12 -16.85 -0.94
C LYS A 113 7.23 -15.64 -0.73
N LEU A 114 6.43 -15.71 0.32
CA LEU A 114 5.79 -14.52 0.90
C LEU A 114 6.88 -13.70 1.59
N SER A 115 6.94 -12.43 1.24
CA SER A 115 7.93 -11.50 1.76
C SER A 115 7.25 -10.22 2.27
N PHE A 116 8.00 -9.45 3.04
CA PHE A 116 7.46 -8.31 3.78
C PHE A 116 8.41 -7.12 3.68
N PHE A 117 7.84 -5.91 3.64
CA PHE A 117 8.61 -4.69 3.84
C PHE A 117 7.91 -3.74 4.82
N GLU A 118 8.70 -3.09 5.64
CA GLU A 118 8.22 -2.14 6.64
C GLU A 118 7.79 -0.83 6.00
N PHE A 119 6.70 -0.23 6.50
CA PHE A 119 6.21 1.06 6.02
C PHE A 119 5.94 2.10 7.12
N ASP A 120 6.54 1.92 8.29
CA ASP A 120 6.31 2.83 9.42
C ASP A 120 6.78 4.27 9.16
N ALA A 121 7.84 4.44 8.40
CA ALA A 121 8.32 5.76 7.99
C ALA A 121 7.37 6.49 7.00
N THR A 122 6.46 5.75 6.34
CA THR A 122 5.56 6.32 5.33
C THR A 122 4.44 7.11 5.98
N VAL A 123 4.24 8.36 5.58
CA VAL A 123 3.10 9.19 5.98
C VAL A 123 2.16 9.34 4.79
N PHE A 124 0.95 8.78 4.92
CA PHE A 124 -0.08 8.89 3.89
C PHE A 124 -0.84 10.20 4.04
N LYS A 125 -0.72 11.07 3.03
CA LYS A 125 -1.56 12.27 2.89
C LYS A 125 -2.63 11.98 1.85
N THR A 126 -3.88 12.03 2.25
CA THR A 126 -5.03 11.63 1.42
C THR A 126 -5.96 12.80 1.08
N ASP A 127 -5.48 14.04 1.28
CA ASP A 127 -6.16 15.23 0.79
C ASP A 127 -6.00 15.36 -0.74
N SER A 128 -6.80 16.23 -1.35
CA SER A 128 -6.75 16.48 -2.80
C SER A 128 -5.62 17.42 -3.22
N THR A 129 -4.77 17.84 -2.29
CA THR A 129 -3.72 18.82 -2.55
C THR A 129 -2.48 18.13 -3.08
N LEU A 130 -2.17 18.34 -4.36
CA LEU A 130 -0.93 17.86 -4.95
C LEU A 130 0.29 18.48 -4.24
N SER A 131 1.38 17.72 -4.15
CA SER A 131 2.61 18.14 -3.46
C SER A 131 3.14 19.49 -3.94
N LYS A 132 3.03 19.81 -5.24
CA LYS A 132 3.46 21.11 -5.77
C LYS A 132 2.72 22.32 -5.14
N HIS A 133 1.43 22.18 -4.84
CA HIS A 133 0.67 23.22 -4.14
C HIS A 133 1.04 23.29 -2.68
N PHE A 134 1.26 22.13 -2.05
CA PHE A 134 1.72 22.06 -0.67
C PHE A 134 3.10 22.73 -0.50
N ILE A 135 4.06 22.45 -1.40
CA ILE A 135 5.39 23.07 -1.42
C ILE A 135 5.26 24.59 -1.59
N LYS A 136 4.45 25.04 -2.54
CA LYS A 136 4.22 26.47 -2.79
C LYS A 136 3.68 27.18 -1.55
N ASN A 137 2.72 26.57 -0.86
CA ASN A 137 2.13 27.14 0.34
C ASN A 137 3.07 27.11 1.57
N ASN A 138 4.12 26.28 1.52
CA ASN A 138 5.12 26.13 2.56
C ASN A 138 6.54 26.43 2.04
N SER A 139 6.67 27.41 1.15
CA SER A 139 7.90 27.71 0.39
C SER A 139 9.13 27.90 1.27
N GLU A 140 8.99 28.49 2.45
CA GLU A 140 10.10 28.70 3.38
C GLU A 140 10.76 27.39 3.85
N LEU A 141 9.99 26.32 4.00
CA LEU A 141 10.50 25.01 4.39
C LEU A 141 11.26 24.31 3.26
N TYR A 142 10.88 24.59 2.00
CA TYR A 142 11.35 23.85 0.83
C TYR A 142 12.34 24.63 -0.05
N LYS A 143 12.56 25.95 0.18
CA LYS A 143 13.39 26.81 -0.69
C LYS A 143 14.85 26.38 -0.85
N ASN A 144 15.38 25.66 0.14
CA ASN A 144 16.77 25.21 0.13
C ASN A 144 16.99 23.85 -0.56
N PHE A 145 15.90 23.22 -1.03
CA PHE A 145 15.93 21.94 -1.71
C PHE A 145 15.66 22.09 -3.19
N ASN A 146 16.22 21.18 -3.98
CA ASN A 146 15.75 20.93 -5.33
C ASN A 146 14.49 20.04 -5.23
N ASN A 147 13.29 20.63 -5.43
CA ASN A 147 12.03 19.95 -5.24
C ASN A 147 11.53 19.37 -6.56
N ILE A 148 11.47 18.05 -6.67
CA ILE A 148 10.97 17.35 -7.84
C ILE A 148 9.65 16.65 -7.47
N ASN A 149 8.57 16.97 -8.21
CA ASN A 149 7.27 16.33 -8.03
C ASN A 149 7.11 15.19 -9.03
N ILE A 150 6.80 14.01 -8.53
CA ILE A 150 6.52 12.83 -9.34
C ILE A 150 5.06 12.46 -9.14
N THR A 151 4.32 12.30 -10.23
CA THR A 151 2.91 11.92 -10.21
C THR A 151 2.72 10.61 -10.96
N PHE A 152 2.31 9.58 -10.24
CA PHE A 152 2.02 8.25 -10.77
C PHE A 152 0.52 8.11 -11.05
N ASN A 153 0.18 7.82 -12.30
CA ASN A 153 -1.18 7.56 -12.75
C ASN A 153 -1.27 6.16 -13.39
N PRO A 154 -2.46 5.58 -13.58
CA PRO A 154 -2.61 4.24 -14.15
C PRO A 154 -1.95 4.02 -15.51
N ASN A 155 -1.80 5.07 -16.32
CA ASN A 155 -1.32 4.96 -17.71
C ASN A 155 -0.08 5.83 -18.00
N ASN A 156 0.38 6.62 -17.05
CA ASN A 156 1.53 7.50 -17.26
C ASN A 156 2.11 8.00 -15.95
N THR A 157 3.38 8.36 -16.00
CA THR A 157 4.09 9.03 -14.91
C THR A 157 4.51 10.42 -15.36
N TRP A 158 4.49 11.38 -14.46
CA TRP A 158 4.92 12.75 -14.71
C TRP A 158 6.06 13.10 -13.76
N ILE A 159 7.09 13.75 -14.29
CA ILE A 159 8.13 14.41 -13.50
C ILE A 159 7.92 15.92 -13.66
N ASN A 160 7.59 16.61 -12.57
CA ASN A 160 7.08 17.97 -12.59
C ASN A 160 5.87 18.10 -13.55
N ASP A 161 5.99 18.84 -14.65
CA ASP A 161 4.93 19.01 -15.63
C ASP A 161 5.23 18.26 -16.96
N ALA A 162 6.27 17.43 -17.00
CA ALA A 162 6.65 16.62 -18.16
C ALA A 162 6.12 15.20 -18.04
N LYS A 163 5.38 14.74 -19.07
CA LYS A 163 4.91 13.35 -19.15
C LYS A 163 6.05 12.43 -19.57
N MET A 164 6.21 11.33 -18.87
CA MET A 164 7.23 10.31 -19.15
C MET A 164 6.65 9.19 -20.00
N GLU A 165 7.47 8.70 -20.93
CA GLU A 165 7.18 7.46 -21.64
C GLU A 165 7.52 6.24 -20.77
N ASN A 166 6.82 5.14 -21.03
CA ASN A 166 7.05 3.89 -20.29
C ASN A 166 8.47 3.37 -20.53
N GLY A 167 9.17 3.05 -19.45
CA GLY A 167 10.53 2.49 -19.46
C GLY A 167 11.66 3.53 -19.35
N GLU A 168 11.38 4.81 -19.53
CA GLU A 168 12.40 5.88 -19.46
C GLU A 168 12.46 6.59 -18.10
N PHE A 169 11.52 6.28 -17.21
CA PHE A 169 11.31 7.01 -15.95
C PHE A 169 12.60 7.18 -15.13
N LYS A 170 13.37 6.10 -14.92
CA LYS A 170 14.56 6.13 -14.07
C LYS A 170 15.66 7.04 -14.66
N ASN A 171 15.97 6.85 -15.93
CA ASN A 171 17.02 7.62 -16.59
C ASN A 171 16.63 9.10 -16.67
N THR A 172 15.38 9.38 -17.03
CA THR A 172 14.88 10.76 -17.09
C THR A 172 14.85 11.41 -15.72
N LEU A 173 14.52 10.69 -14.66
CA LEU A 173 14.58 11.22 -13.29
C LEU A 173 16.01 11.55 -12.88
N GLU A 174 16.98 10.69 -13.19
CA GLU A 174 18.41 10.92 -12.91
C GLU A 174 18.90 12.18 -13.65
N GLU A 175 18.60 12.32 -14.93
CA GLU A 175 18.92 13.52 -15.73
C GLU A 175 18.27 14.80 -15.18
N PHE A 176 17.00 14.70 -14.75
CA PHE A 176 16.28 15.82 -14.12
C PHE A 176 16.95 16.25 -12.81
N ILE A 177 17.35 15.30 -11.97
CA ILE A 177 18.04 15.55 -10.70
C ILE A 177 19.36 16.25 -10.97
N GLU A 178 20.18 15.71 -11.88
CA GLU A 178 21.48 16.28 -12.22
C GLU A 178 21.36 17.70 -12.76
N PHE A 179 20.45 17.93 -13.72
CA PHE A 179 20.25 19.23 -14.34
C PHE A 179 19.70 20.28 -13.36
N SER A 180 18.73 19.91 -12.50
CA SER A 180 18.00 20.89 -11.68
C SER A 180 18.59 21.11 -10.30
N SER A 181 19.51 20.27 -9.84
CA SER A 181 19.99 20.30 -8.46
C SER A 181 20.77 21.57 -8.08
N GLU A 182 21.56 22.12 -9.04
CA GLU A 182 22.41 23.30 -8.77
C GLU A 182 23.20 23.18 -7.45
N GLY A 183 23.59 21.97 -7.08
CA GLY A 183 24.30 21.69 -5.81
C GLY A 183 23.41 21.62 -4.56
N LYS A 184 22.08 21.76 -4.71
CA LYS A 184 21.12 21.57 -3.60
C LYS A 184 20.79 20.09 -3.43
N GLN A 185 20.44 19.70 -2.20
CA GLN A 185 19.89 18.40 -1.92
C GLN A 185 18.53 18.24 -2.61
N THR A 186 18.34 17.16 -3.35
CA THR A 186 17.07 16.86 -4.01
C THR A 186 16.07 16.23 -3.03
N MET A 187 14.84 16.72 -3.08
CA MET A 187 13.70 16.15 -2.37
C MET A 187 12.64 15.72 -3.38
N LEU A 188 12.32 14.42 -3.37
CA LEU A 188 11.30 13.84 -4.22
C LEU A 188 9.94 13.88 -3.51
N HIS A 189 8.94 14.44 -4.18
CA HIS A 189 7.56 14.52 -3.72
C HIS A 189 6.69 13.59 -4.55
N LEU A 190 6.23 12.49 -3.94
CA LEU A 190 5.49 11.45 -4.64
C LEU A 190 3.98 11.67 -4.52
N ASN A 191 3.30 11.72 -5.65
CA ASN A 191 1.85 11.80 -5.74
C ASN A 191 1.32 10.54 -6.45
N PHE A 192 0.37 9.86 -5.85
CA PHE A 192 -0.25 8.67 -6.41
C PHE A 192 -1.72 8.92 -6.73
N ASN A 193 -2.12 8.60 -7.96
CA ASN A 193 -3.51 8.68 -8.35
C ASN A 193 -4.35 7.71 -7.49
N GLN A 194 -5.43 8.20 -6.93
CA GLN A 194 -6.32 7.41 -6.06
C GLN A 194 -6.93 6.17 -6.72
N ASN A 195 -6.94 6.09 -8.05
CA ASN A 195 -7.45 4.96 -8.82
C ASN A 195 -6.36 3.92 -9.18
N LEU A 196 -5.08 4.15 -8.83
CA LEU A 196 -4.05 3.14 -8.95
C LEU A 196 -4.45 1.89 -8.18
N LEU A 197 -4.25 0.74 -8.79
CA LEU A 197 -4.39 -0.53 -8.08
C LEU A 197 -3.24 -0.70 -7.09
N TYR A 198 -3.46 -1.46 -6.04
CA TYR A 198 -2.43 -1.70 -5.04
C TYR A 198 -1.19 -2.39 -5.62
N GLN A 199 -1.35 -3.26 -6.63
CA GLN A 199 -0.22 -3.83 -7.38
C GLN A 199 0.65 -2.73 -7.98
N ASP A 200 0.04 -1.83 -8.76
CA ASP A 200 0.74 -0.77 -9.48
C ASP A 200 1.44 0.22 -8.52
N TYR A 201 0.78 0.51 -7.38
CA TYR A 201 1.35 1.38 -6.33
C TYR A 201 2.63 0.82 -5.74
N LEU A 202 2.74 -0.51 -5.59
CA LEU A 202 3.93 -1.15 -5.03
C LEU A 202 5.05 -1.34 -6.05
N GLU A 203 4.75 -1.30 -7.34
CA GLU A 203 5.74 -1.42 -8.42
C GLU A 203 6.51 -0.11 -8.67
N TYR A 204 5.93 1.04 -8.29
CA TYR A 204 6.55 2.36 -8.34
C TYR A 204 7.42 2.62 -7.11
#